data_2820859cbeb64f7112d91ed6093b5e75
#
_entry.id   2820859cbeb64f7112d91ed6093b5e75
#
_cell.length_a   1.000
_cell.length_b   1.000
_cell.length_c   1.000
_cell.angle_alpha   90.00
_cell.angle_beta   90.00
_cell.angle_gamma   90.00
#
_symmetry.space_group_name_H-M   'P 1'
#
loop_
_entity.id
_entity.type
_entity.pdbx_description
1 polymer ?
#
loop_
_entity_poly.entity_id
_entity_poly.type
_entity_poly.pdbx_seq_one_letter_code
_entity_poly.pdbx_strand_id
1 'polypeptide(L)'
;FFSSRSRHTRLLTVTGVQTCALPIFRRAKARGARVTAEATPHHLALTDECLATYDTNFKMNPPLRTEEDRQALIEALRDGTLDCIGTDHAPHTDYEKDKEFDFAPNGILGLETALPVCLEVLVKQNKFKLAHVIDLMTRRAADILKLPAGTLAPGAAADLCLFDPAEKWTYDAKDGFSKSSNSPWTGQTLTGRVRLTAVDGRVVFEDGKILR
;
A
#
# COMPACT_ATOMS: atom_id res chain seq x y z
N PHE A 1 -8.29 11.67 -9.05
CA PHE A 1 -9.17 11.04 -10.05
C PHE A 1 -10.37 10.46 -9.33
N PHE A 2 -11.59 10.87 -9.72
CA PHE A 2 -12.83 10.32 -9.20
C PHE A 2 -13.24 9.16 -10.09
N SER A 3 -13.22 7.93 -9.58
CA SER A 3 -13.84 6.80 -10.27
C SER A 3 -15.30 6.70 -9.87
N SER A 4 -16.20 7.08 -10.77
CA SER A 4 -17.63 6.94 -10.62
C SER A 4 -18.13 5.86 -11.56
N ARG A 5 -18.44 4.67 -11.05
CA ARG A 5 -19.35 3.75 -11.75
C ARG A 5 -20.06 2.79 -10.77
N SER A 6 -21.15 3.22 -10.19
CA SER A 6 -22.36 2.41 -10.07
C SER A 6 -23.52 3.29 -9.60
N ARG A 7 -24.68 3.12 -10.20
CA ARG A 7 -25.85 3.98 -10.04
C ARG A 7 -26.53 3.92 -8.65
N HIS A 8 -26.02 3.15 -7.70
CA HIS A 8 -26.70 2.93 -6.42
C HIS A 8 -25.85 3.06 -5.16
N THR A 9 -24.54 3.30 -5.28
CA THR A 9 -23.70 3.61 -4.12
C THR A 9 -22.55 4.51 -4.57
N ARG A 10 -22.61 5.80 -4.28
CA ARG A 10 -21.47 6.69 -4.48
C ARG A 10 -20.46 6.41 -3.37
N LEU A 11 -19.56 5.47 -3.60
CA LEU A 11 -18.31 5.35 -2.87
C LEU A 11 -17.40 6.46 -3.41
N LEU A 12 -17.24 7.52 -2.63
CA LEU A 12 -16.21 8.52 -2.89
C LEU A 12 -14.92 8.02 -2.23
N THR A 13 -14.18 7.18 -2.93
CA THR A 13 -12.83 6.78 -2.53
C THR A 13 -11.84 7.65 -3.28
N VAL A 14 -10.94 8.29 -2.56
CA VAL A 14 -9.83 9.07 -3.12
C VAL A 14 -8.54 8.31 -2.87
N THR A 15 -7.87 7.92 -3.95
CA THR A 15 -6.57 7.25 -3.92
C THR A 15 -5.44 8.29 -3.87
N GLY A 16 -4.36 7.98 -3.17
CA GLY A 16 -3.18 8.84 -3.09
C GLY A 16 -3.50 10.22 -2.49
N VAL A 17 -4.07 10.25 -1.29
CA VAL A 17 -4.45 11.50 -0.63
C VAL A 17 -3.22 12.32 -0.28
N GLN A 18 -3.13 13.51 -0.83
CA GLN A 18 -2.16 14.52 -0.40
C GLN A 18 -2.60 15.18 0.91
N THR A 19 -1.65 15.64 1.70
CA THR A 19 -1.90 16.25 3.02
C THR A 19 -2.83 17.45 2.97
N CYS A 20 -2.83 18.24 1.90
CA CYS A 20 -3.77 19.35 1.72
C CYS A 20 -5.25 18.93 1.72
N ALA A 21 -5.54 17.65 1.39
CA ALA A 21 -6.90 17.12 1.41
C ALA A 21 -7.34 16.60 2.80
N LEU A 22 -6.43 16.30 3.72
CA LEU A 22 -6.75 15.74 5.04
C LEU A 22 -7.73 16.60 5.85
N PRO A 23 -7.60 17.93 5.94
CA PRO A 23 -8.58 18.76 6.63
C PRO A 23 -9.98 18.69 6.00
N ILE A 24 -10.05 18.48 4.68
CA ILE A 24 -11.33 18.34 3.96
C ILE A 24 -11.99 17.02 4.36
N PHE A 25 -11.23 15.92 4.37
CA PHE A 25 -11.73 14.61 4.81
C PHE A 25 -12.20 14.64 6.26
N ARG A 26 -11.41 15.21 7.18
CA ARG A 26 -11.79 15.35 8.59
C ARG A 26 -13.13 16.08 8.74
N ARG A 27 -13.29 17.23 8.07
CA ARG A 27 -14.55 18.00 8.09
C ARG A 27 -15.70 17.25 7.45
N ALA A 28 -15.48 16.55 6.35
CA ALA A 28 -16.51 15.77 5.68
C ALA A 28 -17.00 14.61 6.57
N LYS A 29 -16.08 13.85 7.15
CA LYS A 29 -16.41 12.75 8.08
C LYS A 29 -17.13 13.28 9.34
N ALA A 30 -16.67 14.39 9.93
CA ALA A 30 -17.33 15.01 11.08
C ALA A 30 -18.77 15.46 10.80
N ARG A 31 -19.12 15.73 9.54
CA ARG A 31 -20.48 16.04 9.08
C ARG A 31 -21.30 14.80 8.69
N GLY A 32 -20.77 13.61 8.89
CA GLY A 32 -21.43 12.36 8.53
C GLY A 32 -21.39 12.01 7.04
N ALA A 33 -20.54 12.67 6.24
CA ALA A 33 -20.38 12.32 4.84
C ALA A 33 -19.74 10.94 4.67
N ARG A 34 -20.30 10.11 3.78
CA ARG A 34 -19.74 8.80 3.44
C ARG A 34 -18.59 8.99 2.44
N VAL A 35 -17.44 9.32 2.96
CA VAL A 35 -16.20 9.50 2.19
C VAL A 35 -15.12 8.61 2.80
N THR A 36 -14.36 7.94 1.95
CA THR A 36 -13.21 7.13 2.35
C THR A 36 -11.98 7.58 1.59
N ALA A 37 -10.82 7.36 2.21
CA ALA A 37 -9.54 7.74 1.65
C ALA A 37 -8.47 6.74 2.07
N GLU A 38 -7.45 6.55 1.23
CA GLU A 38 -6.36 5.63 1.48
C GLU A 38 -4.99 6.32 1.39
N ALA A 39 -4.00 5.74 2.06
CA ALA A 39 -2.59 6.05 1.86
C ALA A 39 -1.88 4.88 1.17
N THR A 40 -0.80 5.17 0.47
CA THR A 40 0.03 4.13 -0.14
C THR A 40 1.29 3.88 0.69
N PRO A 41 1.86 2.65 0.67
CA PRO A 41 3.08 2.34 1.40
C PRO A 41 4.25 3.28 1.05
N HIS A 42 4.40 3.64 -0.22
CA HIS A 42 5.49 4.50 -0.65
C HIS A 42 5.34 5.94 -0.15
N HIS A 43 4.14 6.52 -0.10
CA HIS A 43 3.93 7.84 0.50
C HIS A 43 4.08 7.87 2.03
N LEU A 44 3.97 6.71 2.69
CA LEU A 44 4.24 6.58 4.12
C LEU A 44 5.75 6.44 4.42
N ALA A 45 6.54 5.95 3.45
CA ALA A 45 7.95 5.60 3.65
C ALA A 45 8.95 6.59 3.03
N LEU A 46 8.60 7.22 1.93
CA LEU A 46 9.49 8.06 1.12
C LEU A 46 9.11 9.53 1.19
N THR A 47 10.12 10.39 1.00
CA THR A 47 9.97 11.84 0.93
C THR A 47 10.49 12.37 -0.41
N ASP A 48 10.24 13.64 -0.68
CA ASP A 48 10.75 14.35 -1.86
C ASP A 48 12.28 14.44 -1.91
N GLU A 49 12.97 14.24 -0.80
CA GLU A 49 14.45 14.11 -0.78
C GLU A 49 14.95 12.98 -1.67
N CYS A 50 14.14 11.90 -1.85
CA CYS A 50 14.46 10.81 -2.75
C CYS A 50 14.56 11.23 -4.23
N LEU A 51 14.00 12.38 -4.59
CA LEU A 51 14.01 12.90 -5.97
C LEU A 51 15.33 13.59 -6.35
N ALA A 52 16.20 13.81 -5.40
CA ALA A 52 17.48 14.53 -5.63
C ALA A 52 18.37 13.88 -6.70
N THR A 53 18.24 12.58 -6.91
CA THR A 53 18.99 11.81 -7.91
C THR A 53 18.32 11.72 -9.27
N TYR A 54 17.07 12.19 -9.40
CA TYR A 54 16.22 12.00 -10.58
C TYR A 54 16.02 10.53 -10.97
N ASP A 55 16.18 9.59 -10.03
CA ASP A 55 15.84 8.19 -10.26
C ASP A 55 14.33 8.05 -10.49
N THR A 56 13.97 7.55 -11.66
CA THR A 56 12.58 7.41 -12.09
C THR A 56 11.78 6.44 -11.22
N ASN A 57 12.43 5.56 -10.45
CA ASN A 57 11.78 4.70 -9.46
C ASN A 57 11.22 5.46 -8.25
N PHE A 58 11.53 6.75 -8.10
CA PHE A 58 10.89 7.62 -7.12
C PHE A 58 9.83 8.55 -7.72
N LYS A 59 9.58 8.46 -9.03
CA LYS A 59 8.56 9.28 -9.69
C LYS A 59 7.17 8.72 -9.45
N MET A 60 6.37 9.44 -8.65
CA MET A 60 5.01 9.06 -8.23
C MET A 60 3.98 10.09 -8.70
N ASN A 61 2.71 9.68 -8.75
CA ASN A 61 1.57 10.56 -8.91
C ASN A 61 0.42 10.10 -8.00
N PRO A 62 0.09 10.86 -6.95
CA PRO A 62 0.68 12.14 -6.50
C PRO A 62 2.18 12.06 -6.22
N PRO A 63 2.93 13.18 -6.36
CA PRO A 63 4.38 13.17 -6.10
C PRO A 63 4.68 12.95 -4.62
N LEU A 64 5.86 12.41 -4.34
CA LEU A 64 6.41 12.38 -2.98
C LEU A 64 6.48 13.80 -2.41
N ARG A 65 6.27 13.93 -1.11
CA ARG A 65 6.19 15.22 -0.41
C ARG A 65 7.19 15.24 0.74
N THR A 66 7.19 16.36 1.45
CA THR A 66 8.08 16.59 2.60
C THR A 66 7.86 15.59 3.74
N GLU A 67 8.83 15.53 4.65
CA GLU A 67 8.71 14.72 5.87
C GLU A 67 7.48 15.13 6.71
N GLU A 68 7.15 16.41 6.74
CA GLU A 68 5.96 16.94 7.43
C GLU A 68 4.68 16.36 6.84
N ASP A 69 4.60 16.31 5.51
CA ASP A 69 3.47 15.71 4.78
C ASP A 69 3.38 14.21 5.07
N ARG A 70 4.52 13.51 5.06
CA ARG A 70 4.60 12.08 5.39
C ARG A 70 4.08 11.79 6.79
N GLN A 71 4.50 12.56 7.78
CA GLN A 71 4.01 12.42 9.16
C GLN A 71 2.51 12.72 9.28
N ALA A 72 2.01 13.70 8.55
CA ALA A 72 0.58 14.01 8.56
C ALA A 72 -0.28 12.87 7.98
N LEU A 73 0.21 12.11 6.98
CA LEU A 73 -0.45 10.90 6.49
C LEU A 73 -0.46 9.79 7.54
N ILE A 74 0.64 9.58 8.26
CA ILE A 74 0.75 8.60 9.34
C ILE A 74 -0.25 8.91 10.46
N GLU A 75 -0.32 10.16 10.89
CA GLU A 75 -1.30 10.60 11.89
C GLU A 75 -2.75 10.49 11.38
N ALA A 76 -2.97 10.70 10.09
CA ALA A 76 -4.30 10.54 9.50
C ALA A 76 -4.77 9.07 9.45
N LEU A 77 -3.85 8.10 9.36
CA LEU A 77 -4.16 6.68 9.57
C LEU A 77 -4.44 6.39 11.05
N ARG A 78 -3.74 7.05 11.97
CA ARG A 78 -3.92 6.86 13.41
C ARG A 78 -5.26 7.37 13.90
N ASP A 79 -5.68 8.56 13.44
CA ASP A 79 -6.91 9.22 13.86
C ASP A 79 -8.15 8.78 13.06
N GLY A 80 -7.99 7.91 12.05
CA GLY A 80 -9.07 7.41 11.21
C GLY A 80 -9.55 8.40 10.12
N THR A 81 -8.80 9.45 9.86
CA THR A 81 -9.04 10.35 8.70
C THR A 81 -8.84 9.58 7.39
N LEU A 82 -7.78 8.76 7.32
CA LEU A 82 -7.55 7.77 6.29
C LEU A 82 -8.07 6.41 6.76
N ASP A 83 -8.67 5.65 5.88
CA ASP A 83 -9.44 4.46 6.22
C ASP A 83 -8.66 3.17 6.02
N CYS A 84 -7.84 3.09 4.97
CA CYS A 84 -7.11 1.88 4.61
C CYS A 84 -5.80 2.21 3.89
N ILE A 85 -5.07 1.16 3.55
CA ILE A 85 -3.84 1.20 2.76
C ILE A 85 -4.12 0.57 1.41
N GLY A 86 -3.84 1.32 0.33
CA GLY A 86 -3.85 0.84 -1.04
C GLY A 86 -2.43 0.83 -1.60
N THR A 87 -2.08 -0.15 -2.42
CA THR A 87 -0.70 -0.32 -2.89
C THR A 87 -0.30 0.63 -4.01
N ASP A 88 -1.27 1.05 -4.82
CA ASP A 88 -1.02 1.79 -6.06
C ASP A 88 0.04 1.11 -6.94
N HIS A 89 -0.07 -0.22 -7.03
CA HIS A 89 0.87 -1.06 -7.78
C HIS A 89 0.83 -0.73 -9.27
N ALA A 90 1.92 -0.17 -9.79
CA ALA A 90 2.04 0.30 -11.16
C ALA A 90 3.30 -0.28 -11.84
N PRO A 91 3.20 -1.48 -12.41
CA PRO A 91 4.31 -2.07 -13.16
C PRO A 91 4.55 -1.34 -14.48
N HIS A 92 5.81 -0.98 -14.73
CA HIS A 92 6.30 -0.39 -15.96
C HIS A 92 7.51 -1.16 -16.45
N THR A 93 7.70 -1.18 -17.76
CA THR A 93 8.88 -1.83 -18.35
C THR A 93 10.15 -1.06 -18.03
N ASP A 94 11.29 -1.77 -18.02
CA ASP A 94 12.59 -1.11 -17.81
C ASP A 94 12.83 -0.02 -18.87
N TYR A 95 12.44 -0.27 -20.14
CA TYR A 95 12.53 0.71 -21.21
C TYR A 95 11.72 1.99 -20.95
N GLU A 96 10.55 1.89 -20.32
CA GLU A 96 9.74 3.06 -19.96
C GLU A 96 10.35 3.83 -18.79
N LYS A 97 10.95 3.13 -17.84
CA LYS A 97 11.59 3.76 -16.67
C LYS A 97 13.00 4.25 -16.95
N ASP A 98 13.69 3.73 -18.00
CA ASP A 98 15.02 4.16 -18.46
C ASP A 98 14.94 5.38 -19.38
N LYS A 99 14.08 6.34 -19.04
CA LYS A 99 13.94 7.62 -19.72
C LYS A 99 14.37 8.75 -18.80
N GLU A 100 14.56 9.92 -19.38
CA GLU A 100 14.69 11.13 -18.56
C GLU A 100 13.50 11.27 -17.62
N PHE A 101 13.74 11.81 -16.43
CA PHE A 101 12.75 11.88 -15.37
C PHE A 101 11.40 12.45 -15.83
N ASP A 102 11.42 13.50 -16.66
CA ASP A 102 10.20 14.15 -17.15
C ASP A 102 9.35 13.25 -18.06
N PHE A 103 9.97 12.35 -18.79
CA PHE A 103 9.31 11.48 -19.77
C PHE A 103 8.99 10.08 -19.23
N ALA A 104 9.59 9.69 -18.09
CA ALA A 104 9.29 8.41 -17.47
C ALA A 104 7.87 8.39 -16.88
N PRO A 105 7.14 7.26 -16.95
CA PRO A 105 5.84 7.12 -16.32
C PRO A 105 5.93 7.17 -14.79
N ASN A 106 4.84 7.61 -14.15
CA ASN A 106 4.71 7.62 -12.70
C ASN A 106 4.37 6.22 -12.18
N GLY A 107 4.84 5.89 -10.98
CA GLY A 107 4.47 4.70 -10.25
C GLY A 107 5.56 3.64 -10.15
N ILE A 108 5.35 2.73 -9.21
CA ILE A 108 6.26 1.64 -8.85
C ILE A 108 5.51 0.34 -8.53
N LEU A 109 6.26 -0.75 -8.44
CA LEU A 109 5.75 -1.98 -7.87
C LEU A 109 5.42 -1.80 -6.39
N GLY A 110 4.28 -2.30 -5.94
CA GLY A 110 3.81 -2.14 -4.56
C GLY A 110 3.31 -3.41 -3.88
N LEU A 111 2.94 -4.48 -4.62
CA LEU A 111 2.27 -5.64 -4.02
C LEU A 111 3.18 -6.42 -3.06
N GLU A 112 4.39 -6.76 -3.47
CA GLU A 112 5.31 -7.59 -2.67
C GLU A 112 5.97 -6.82 -1.52
N THR A 113 6.07 -5.49 -1.65
CA THR A 113 6.74 -4.63 -0.67
C THR A 113 5.77 -3.95 0.30
N ALA A 114 4.45 -3.98 0.04
CA ALA A 114 3.46 -3.29 0.87
C ALA A 114 3.53 -3.70 2.34
N LEU A 115 3.51 -5.01 2.62
CA LEU A 115 3.54 -5.52 3.99
C LEU A 115 4.82 -5.12 4.73
N PRO A 116 6.03 -5.45 4.25
CA PRO A 116 7.26 -5.11 4.97
C PRO A 116 7.46 -3.59 5.12
N VAL A 117 7.11 -2.78 4.13
CA VAL A 117 7.19 -1.32 4.24
C VAL A 117 6.23 -0.79 5.30
N CYS A 118 4.99 -1.26 5.34
CA CYS A 118 4.03 -0.87 6.38
C CYS A 118 4.46 -1.34 7.78
N LEU A 119 5.05 -2.53 7.92
CA LEU A 119 5.59 -3.02 9.19
C LEU A 119 6.73 -2.13 9.68
N GLU A 120 7.64 -1.77 8.80
CA GLU A 120 8.77 -0.90 9.15
C GLU A 120 8.27 0.47 9.60
N VAL A 121 7.49 1.15 8.75
CA VAL A 121 7.06 2.53 9.00
C VAL A 121 6.04 2.60 10.13
N LEU A 122 4.96 1.84 10.07
CA LEU A 122 3.86 2.00 11.00
C LEU A 122 4.11 1.29 12.34
N VAL A 123 4.57 0.04 12.30
CA VAL A 123 4.74 -0.73 13.54
C VAL A 123 6.03 -0.36 14.26
N LYS A 124 7.18 -0.42 13.57
CA LYS A 124 8.46 -0.21 14.24
C LYS A 124 8.74 1.25 14.55
N GLN A 125 8.64 2.12 13.54
CA GLN A 125 8.98 3.54 13.69
C GLN A 125 7.89 4.30 14.42
N ASN A 126 6.61 4.09 14.07
CA ASN A 126 5.48 4.89 14.56
C ASN A 126 4.61 4.19 15.62
N LYS A 127 5.02 3.01 16.09
CA LYS A 127 4.40 2.30 17.23
C LYS A 127 2.91 1.95 17.07
N PHE A 128 2.45 1.76 15.85
CA PHE A 128 1.13 1.19 15.63
C PHE A 128 1.09 -0.26 16.13
N LYS A 129 -0.06 -0.69 16.63
CA LYS A 129 -0.29 -2.11 16.94
C LYS A 129 -0.31 -2.90 15.62
N LEU A 130 0.38 -4.03 15.57
CA LEU A 130 0.40 -4.89 14.38
C LEU A 130 -1.01 -5.21 13.87
N ALA A 131 -1.92 -5.59 14.77
CA ALA A 131 -3.30 -5.89 14.41
C ALA A 131 -4.01 -4.72 13.72
N HIS A 132 -3.71 -3.47 14.12
CA HIS A 132 -4.28 -2.29 13.47
C HIS A 132 -3.75 -2.10 12.04
N VAL A 133 -2.45 -2.33 11.81
CA VAL A 133 -1.87 -2.25 10.47
C VAL A 133 -2.46 -3.32 9.55
N ILE A 134 -2.62 -4.54 10.04
CA ILE A 134 -3.27 -5.62 9.30
C ILE A 134 -4.73 -5.26 8.98
N ASP A 135 -5.47 -4.69 9.94
CA ASP A 135 -6.85 -4.24 9.73
C ASP A 135 -6.94 -3.18 8.60
N LEU A 136 -6.00 -2.22 8.58
CA LEU A 136 -5.90 -1.20 7.51
C LEU A 136 -5.63 -1.81 6.12
N MET A 137 -4.91 -2.91 6.05
CA MET A 137 -4.53 -3.59 4.80
C MET A 137 -5.53 -4.65 4.34
N THR A 138 -6.48 -5.05 5.19
CA THR A 138 -7.38 -6.17 4.92
C THR A 138 -8.85 -5.81 5.13
N ARG A 139 -9.32 -5.92 6.36
CA ARG A 139 -10.74 -5.79 6.70
C ARG A 139 -11.33 -4.45 6.31
N ARG A 140 -10.66 -3.35 6.61
CA ARG A 140 -11.17 -2.01 6.29
C ARG A 140 -11.34 -1.81 4.79
N ALA A 141 -10.38 -2.28 3.99
CA ALA A 141 -10.49 -2.24 2.54
C ALA A 141 -11.66 -3.12 2.05
N ALA A 142 -11.83 -4.32 2.62
CA ALA A 142 -12.94 -5.22 2.30
C ALA A 142 -14.30 -4.60 2.66
N ASP A 143 -14.42 -3.97 3.84
CA ASP A 143 -15.65 -3.29 4.29
C ASP A 143 -16.03 -2.12 3.36
N ILE A 144 -15.03 -1.32 2.93
CA ILE A 144 -15.22 -0.22 1.97
C ILE A 144 -15.75 -0.75 0.63
N LEU A 145 -15.14 -1.82 0.14
CA LEU A 145 -15.50 -2.44 -1.14
C LEU A 145 -16.70 -3.40 -1.02
N LYS A 146 -17.22 -3.62 0.20
CA LYS A 146 -18.32 -4.57 0.49
C LYS A 146 -18.00 -5.99 0.05
N LEU A 147 -16.75 -6.40 0.23
CA LEU A 147 -16.31 -7.77 -0.04
C LEU A 147 -16.50 -8.66 1.19
N PRO A 148 -16.92 -9.91 1.05
CA PRO A 148 -17.02 -10.88 2.15
C PRO A 148 -15.63 -11.45 2.49
N ALA A 149 -14.65 -10.58 2.84
CA ALA A 149 -13.24 -10.91 3.04
C ALA A 149 -12.68 -10.19 4.28
N GLY A 150 -11.42 -10.43 4.61
CA GLY A 150 -10.72 -9.75 5.71
C GLY A 150 -11.14 -10.26 7.10
N THR A 151 -11.64 -11.48 7.22
CA THR A 151 -12.07 -12.09 8.48
C THR A 151 -11.63 -13.56 8.55
N LEU A 152 -11.34 -14.03 9.77
CA LEU A 152 -11.06 -15.43 10.09
C LEU A 152 -12.25 -16.10 10.82
N ALA A 153 -13.46 -15.53 10.70
CA ALA A 153 -14.64 -16.08 11.34
C ALA A 153 -15.01 -17.46 10.76
N PRO A 154 -15.53 -18.39 11.57
CA PRO A 154 -16.04 -19.67 11.06
C PRO A 154 -17.09 -19.46 9.95
N GLY A 155 -16.93 -20.17 8.85
CA GLY A 155 -17.79 -20.06 7.65
C GLY A 155 -17.38 -19.00 6.66
N ALA A 156 -16.35 -18.19 6.93
CA ALA A 156 -15.75 -17.31 5.93
C ALA A 156 -14.88 -18.10 4.92
N ALA A 157 -14.61 -17.52 3.76
CA ALA A 157 -13.65 -18.06 2.82
C ALA A 157 -12.27 -18.22 3.52
N ALA A 158 -11.60 -19.34 3.26
CA ALA A 158 -10.29 -19.61 3.84
C ALA A 158 -9.16 -18.94 3.01
N ASP A 159 -9.26 -17.61 2.89
CA ASP A 159 -8.25 -16.76 2.27
C ASP A 159 -7.27 -16.29 3.37
N LEU A 160 -6.10 -16.89 3.41
CA LEU A 160 -5.16 -16.74 4.50
C LEU A 160 -3.79 -16.28 4.01
N CYS A 161 -3.17 -15.39 4.78
CA CYS A 161 -1.77 -15.02 4.61
C CYS A 161 -1.03 -15.21 5.93
N LEU A 162 -0.07 -16.12 5.95
CA LEU A 162 0.84 -16.33 7.06
C LEU A 162 2.17 -15.62 6.77
N PHE A 163 2.64 -14.80 7.69
CA PHE A 163 3.91 -14.10 7.56
C PHE A 163 4.68 -14.05 8.87
N ASP A 164 6.00 -13.97 8.79
CA ASP A 164 6.87 -13.69 9.93
C ASP A 164 7.16 -12.19 9.99
N PRO A 165 6.69 -11.46 11.02
CA PRO A 165 6.89 -10.01 11.11
C PRO A 165 8.33 -9.61 11.48
N ALA A 166 9.19 -10.56 11.87
CA ALA A 166 10.56 -10.30 12.30
C ALA A 166 11.63 -10.73 11.28
N GLU A 167 11.26 -11.56 10.32
CA GLU A 167 12.22 -12.06 9.33
C GLU A 167 12.77 -10.94 8.46
N LYS A 168 14.09 -10.92 8.34
CA LYS A 168 14.83 -10.00 7.46
C LYS A 168 15.21 -10.70 6.18
N TRP A 169 15.01 -10.03 5.07
CA TRP A 169 15.36 -10.54 3.74
C TRP A 169 15.74 -9.39 2.81
N THR A 170 16.58 -9.66 1.83
CA THR A 170 16.91 -8.67 0.80
C THR A 170 15.89 -8.78 -0.33
N TYR A 171 15.24 -7.67 -0.66
CA TYR A 171 14.31 -7.63 -1.79
C TYR A 171 15.06 -7.35 -3.08
N ASP A 172 14.79 -8.16 -4.10
CA ASP A 172 15.17 -7.87 -5.49
C ASP A 172 13.93 -8.00 -6.37
N ALA A 173 13.58 -6.92 -7.06
CA ALA A 173 12.41 -6.90 -7.93
C ALA A 173 12.52 -7.91 -9.09
N LYS A 174 13.73 -8.30 -9.49
CA LYS A 174 13.96 -9.31 -10.54
C LYS A 174 13.62 -10.73 -10.08
N ASP A 175 13.70 -11.00 -8.79
CA ASP A 175 13.33 -12.27 -8.18
C ASP A 175 11.83 -12.30 -7.81
N GLY A 176 11.12 -11.20 -8.04
CA GLY A 176 9.70 -11.06 -7.75
C GLY A 176 8.79 -11.75 -8.76
N PHE A 177 7.48 -11.71 -8.47
CA PHE A 177 6.44 -12.31 -9.32
C PHE A 177 5.89 -11.30 -10.34
N SER A 178 6.23 -10.04 -10.25
CA SER A 178 5.92 -9.05 -11.28
C SER A 178 6.78 -9.27 -12.52
N LYS A 179 6.22 -8.97 -13.70
CA LYS A 179 7.00 -8.95 -14.94
C LYS A 179 7.87 -7.69 -15.09
N SER A 180 7.75 -6.78 -14.17
CA SER A 180 8.48 -5.50 -14.15
C SER A 180 9.39 -5.43 -12.93
N SER A 181 10.38 -4.54 -12.97
CA SER A 181 11.40 -4.40 -11.93
C SER A 181 11.45 -2.99 -11.31
N ASN A 182 10.54 -2.10 -11.67
CA ASN A 182 10.52 -0.69 -11.26
C ASN A 182 10.19 -0.51 -9.76
N SER A 183 11.19 -0.68 -8.93
CA SER A 183 11.05 -0.59 -7.47
C SER A 183 12.24 0.11 -6.82
N PRO A 184 12.02 1.12 -5.96
CA PRO A 184 13.09 1.77 -5.20
C PRO A 184 13.62 0.90 -4.06
N TRP A 185 13.00 -0.25 -3.80
CA TRP A 185 13.34 -1.16 -2.70
C TRP A 185 14.36 -2.22 -3.10
N THR A 186 14.67 -2.39 -4.38
CA THR A 186 15.65 -3.38 -4.86
C THR A 186 17.01 -3.20 -4.17
N GLY A 187 17.56 -4.29 -3.65
CA GLY A 187 18.80 -4.31 -2.87
C GLY A 187 18.65 -3.93 -1.40
N GLN A 188 17.47 -3.50 -0.96
CA GLN A 188 17.22 -3.13 0.43
C GLN A 188 16.85 -4.35 1.29
N THR A 189 17.27 -4.30 2.55
CA THR A 189 16.84 -5.28 3.55
C THR A 189 15.47 -4.87 4.10
N LEU A 190 14.45 -5.65 3.81
CA LEU A 190 13.11 -5.51 4.33
C LEU A 190 12.89 -6.44 5.53
N THR A 191 11.94 -6.07 6.39
CA THR A 191 11.54 -6.89 7.54
C THR A 191 10.06 -7.24 7.45
N GLY A 192 9.76 -8.52 7.65
CA GLY A 192 8.43 -9.08 7.47
C GLY A 192 8.35 -9.83 6.15
N ARG A 193 8.13 -11.16 6.21
CA ARG A 193 8.10 -12.00 5.03
C ARG A 193 6.90 -12.92 5.04
N VAL A 194 6.17 -12.93 3.91
CA VAL A 194 5.09 -13.88 3.70
C VAL A 194 5.67 -15.28 3.52
N ARG A 195 5.12 -16.25 4.26
CA ARG A 195 5.51 -17.64 4.23
C ARG A 195 4.52 -18.52 3.52
N LEU A 196 3.23 -18.22 3.68
CA LEU A 196 2.18 -18.99 3.05
C LEU A 196 1.02 -18.08 2.65
N THR A 197 0.43 -18.37 1.49
CA THR A 197 -0.85 -17.81 1.08
C THR A 197 -1.78 -18.94 0.66
N ALA A 198 -2.98 -18.93 1.21
CA ALA A 198 -4.06 -19.82 0.79
C ALA A 198 -5.20 -18.98 0.22
N VAL A 199 -5.83 -19.49 -0.82
CA VAL A 199 -7.02 -18.92 -1.46
C VAL A 199 -8.07 -20.02 -1.53
N ASP A 200 -9.25 -19.74 -1.00
CA ASP A 200 -10.36 -20.71 -0.92
C ASP A 200 -9.91 -22.07 -0.32
N GLY A 201 -9.06 -22.00 0.72
CA GLY A 201 -8.50 -23.16 1.41
C GLY A 201 -7.39 -23.91 0.68
N ARG A 202 -6.99 -23.48 -0.51
CA ARG A 202 -5.84 -24.06 -1.23
C ARG A 202 -4.60 -23.23 -1.01
N VAL A 203 -3.50 -23.86 -0.60
CA VAL A 203 -2.20 -23.19 -0.55
C VAL A 203 -1.74 -22.91 -1.98
N VAL A 204 -1.56 -21.63 -2.31
CA VAL A 204 -1.14 -21.16 -3.64
C VAL A 204 0.28 -20.60 -3.64
N PHE A 205 0.81 -20.31 -2.45
CA PHE A 205 2.19 -19.84 -2.26
C PHE A 205 2.73 -20.39 -0.95
N GLU A 206 3.97 -20.88 -0.97
CA GLU A 206 4.68 -21.34 0.21
C GLU A 206 6.19 -21.14 0.03
N ASP A 207 6.85 -20.53 1.03
CA ASP A 207 8.30 -20.32 1.09
C ASP A 207 8.95 -19.85 -0.22
N GLY A 208 8.38 -18.82 -0.82
CA GLY A 208 8.92 -18.22 -2.04
C GLY A 208 8.51 -18.90 -3.34
N LYS A 209 7.60 -19.88 -3.31
CA LYS A 209 7.16 -20.62 -4.49
C LYS A 209 5.65 -20.52 -4.70
N ILE A 210 5.25 -20.25 -5.95
CA ILE A 210 3.85 -20.40 -6.36
C ILE A 210 3.56 -21.90 -6.56
N LEU A 211 2.51 -22.38 -5.91
CA LEU A 211 2.01 -23.74 -6.05
C LEU A 211 0.82 -23.76 -7.04
N ARG A 212 0.82 -24.72 -7.95
CA ARG A 212 -0.22 -24.88 -8.99
C ARG A 212 -1.18 -26.01 -8.64
#